data_11e8a248d4085a462215494e04c28cde
#
_entry.id   11e8a248d4085a462215494e04c28cde
#
_cell.length_a   1.000
_cell.length_b   1.000
_cell.length_c   1.000
_cell.angle_alpha   90.00
_cell.angle_beta   90.00
_cell.angle_gamma   90.00
#
_symmetry.space_group_name_H-M   'P 1'
#
loop_
_entity.id
_entity.type
_entity.pdbx_description
1 polymer ?
#
loop_
_entity_poly.entity_id
_entity_poly.type
_entity_poly.pdbx_seq_one_letter_code
_entity_poly.pdbx_strand_id
1 'polypeptide(L)'
;MEINSTGLRDYEASDASRVLDALVAAFEEDPAFLHLFPSLSGRRRALRWLHATAIRTAMRNSGNVNITGEGAGVCIWYPEGTFPPPNTAYLSLLGALGHLPPSSIPRSLRALFLLQSKHPKGMPHLYVEVLGVDPSVQRGGHGSSLLGNVCEQADSGGLPVYLETSKETNLTYYSRFGFEVTETVSVKNGPPYWLMLREARG
;
A
#
# COMPACT_ATOMS: atom_id res chain seq x y z
N MET A 1 -17.13 10.13 16.08
CA MET A 1 -16.35 10.20 14.83
C MET A 1 -15.50 11.47 14.91
N GLU A 2 -14.27 11.32 15.35
CA GLU A 2 -13.34 12.46 15.38
C GLU A 2 -12.72 12.63 14.00
N ILE A 3 -13.08 13.71 13.32
CA ILE A 3 -12.36 14.20 12.15
C ILE A 3 -11.22 15.03 12.68
N ASN A 4 -9.98 14.54 12.57
CA ASN A 4 -8.80 15.32 12.92
C ASN A 4 -8.66 16.52 11.96
N SER A 5 -7.75 17.46 12.29
CA SER A 5 -7.56 18.71 11.53
C SER A 5 -7.21 18.50 10.04
N THR A 6 -6.87 17.28 9.63
CA THR A 6 -6.52 16.88 8.25
C THR A 6 -7.69 16.32 7.45
N GLY A 7 -8.90 16.21 8.05
CA GLY A 7 -10.06 15.59 7.40
C GLY A 7 -9.95 14.06 7.27
N LEU A 8 -8.98 13.44 7.94
CA LEU A 8 -8.76 12.00 7.97
C LEU A 8 -9.60 11.35 9.08
N ARG A 9 -9.98 10.12 8.83
CA ARG A 9 -10.58 9.23 9.83
C ARG A 9 -10.17 7.78 9.60
N ASP A 10 -10.43 6.97 10.59
CA ASP A 10 -10.27 5.53 10.47
C ASP A 10 -11.34 4.92 9.56
N TYR A 11 -10.95 3.84 8.90
CA TYR A 11 -11.84 3.04 8.08
C TYR A 11 -12.88 2.29 8.93
N GLU A 12 -14.12 2.28 8.48
CA GLU A 12 -15.21 1.47 9.02
C GLU A 12 -15.74 0.47 7.98
N ALA A 13 -16.38 -0.61 8.42
CA ALA A 13 -16.91 -1.63 7.51
C ALA A 13 -17.93 -1.09 6.48
N SER A 14 -18.63 -0.03 6.83
CA SER A 14 -19.55 0.72 5.94
C SER A 14 -18.86 1.38 4.75
N ASP A 15 -17.54 1.67 4.84
CA ASP A 15 -16.75 2.28 3.78
C ASP A 15 -16.31 1.28 2.70
N ALA A 16 -16.44 -0.02 2.96
CA ALA A 16 -15.81 -1.08 2.18
C ALA A 16 -16.02 -0.95 0.67
N SER A 17 -17.25 -0.70 0.22
CA SER A 17 -17.53 -0.61 -1.23
C SER A 17 -16.77 0.54 -1.87
N ARG A 18 -16.88 1.74 -1.28
CA ARG A 18 -16.31 2.98 -1.81
C ARG A 18 -14.77 2.97 -1.78
N VAL A 19 -14.20 2.53 -0.66
CA VAL A 19 -12.75 2.37 -0.49
C VAL A 19 -12.18 1.39 -1.51
N LEU A 20 -12.83 0.24 -1.72
CA LEU A 20 -12.38 -0.74 -2.70
C LEU A 20 -12.52 -0.24 -4.14
N ASP A 21 -13.56 0.53 -4.47
CA ASP A 21 -13.71 1.14 -5.79
C ASP A 21 -12.61 2.17 -6.05
N ALA A 22 -12.32 3.02 -5.05
CA ALA A 22 -11.23 4.01 -5.13
C ALA A 22 -9.85 3.34 -5.30
N LEU A 23 -9.56 2.30 -4.53
CA LEU A 23 -8.29 1.56 -4.64
C LEU A 23 -8.16 0.82 -5.97
N VAL A 24 -9.23 0.19 -6.47
CA VAL A 24 -9.21 -0.43 -7.81
C VAL A 24 -8.88 0.61 -8.87
N ALA A 25 -9.54 1.76 -8.85
CA ALA A 25 -9.29 2.84 -9.81
C ALA A 25 -7.86 3.41 -9.69
N ALA A 26 -7.35 3.58 -8.47
CA ALA A 26 -6.01 4.11 -8.22
C ALA A 26 -4.88 3.22 -8.77
N PHE A 27 -5.08 1.89 -8.70
CA PHE A 27 -4.06 0.90 -9.05
C PHE A 27 -4.28 0.18 -10.39
N GLU A 28 -5.38 0.44 -11.08
CA GLU A 28 -5.71 -0.23 -12.34
C GLU A 28 -4.63 -0.06 -13.42
N GLU A 29 -4.01 1.10 -13.48
CA GLU A 29 -2.94 1.44 -14.43
C GLU A 29 -1.53 1.43 -13.79
N ASP A 30 -1.39 0.83 -12.60
CA ASP A 30 -0.09 0.69 -11.97
C ASP A 30 0.77 -0.36 -12.71
N PRO A 31 2.04 -0.06 -13.03
CA PRO A 31 2.92 -0.96 -13.80
C PRO A 31 3.06 -2.37 -13.22
N ALA A 32 3.10 -2.51 -11.88
CA ALA A 32 3.16 -3.83 -11.26
C ALA A 32 1.89 -4.64 -11.55
N PHE A 33 0.72 -4.04 -11.39
CA PHE A 33 -0.54 -4.74 -11.60
C PHE A 33 -0.86 -4.96 -13.08
N LEU A 34 -0.40 -4.08 -13.99
CA LEU A 34 -0.43 -4.33 -15.44
C LEU A 34 0.38 -5.58 -15.79
N HIS A 35 1.58 -5.73 -15.21
CA HIS A 35 2.42 -6.90 -15.40
C HIS A 35 1.81 -8.16 -14.78
N LEU A 36 1.32 -8.07 -13.53
CA LEU A 36 0.76 -9.21 -12.81
C LEU A 36 -0.55 -9.71 -13.42
N PHE A 37 -1.42 -8.80 -13.85
CA PHE A 37 -2.78 -9.07 -14.35
C PHE A 37 -3.05 -8.34 -15.66
N PRO A 38 -2.57 -8.83 -16.83
CA PRO A 38 -2.69 -8.13 -18.12
C PRO A 38 -4.15 -7.87 -18.54
N SER A 39 -5.06 -8.81 -18.25
CA SER A 39 -6.48 -8.66 -18.59
C SER A 39 -7.16 -7.65 -17.67
N LEU A 40 -7.85 -6.66 -18.23
CA LEU A 40 -8.54 -5.61 -17.46
C LEU A 40 -9.55 -6.16 -16.46
N SER A 41 -10.44 -7.05 -16.89
CA SER A 41 -11.45 -7.65 -16.00
C SER A 41 -10.84 -8.53 -14.92
N GLY A 42 -9.79 -9.28 -15.26
CA GLY A 42 -9.01 -10.07 -14.30
C GLY A 42 -8.27 -9.19 -13.30
N ARG A 43 -7.68 -8.07 -13.77
CA ARG A 43 -6.97 -7.10 -12.93
C ARG A 43 -7.90 -6.42 -11.93
N ARG A 44 -9.06 -5.92 -12.34
CA ARG A 44 -10.05 -5.31 -11.43
C ARG A 44 -10.50 -6.27 -10.35
N ARG A 45 -10.78 -7.53 -10.70
CA ARG A 45 -11.16 -8.57 -9.73
C ARG A 45 -10.03 -8.86 -8.75
N ALA A 46 -8.81 -9.01 -9.25
CA ALA A 46 -7.62 -9.26 -8.44
C ALA A 46 -7.34 -8.10 -7.49
N LEU A 47 -7.34 -6.85 -7.97
CA LEU A 47 -7.15 -5.65 -7.17
C LEU A 47 -8.18 -5.54 -6.04
N ARG A 48 -9.47 -5.73 -6.37
CA ARG A 48 -10.53 -5.67 -5.37
C ARG A 48 -10.32 -6.71 -4.26
N TRP A 49 -9.94 -7.93 -4.64
CA TRP A 49 -9.65 -8.99 -3.68
C TRP A 49 -8.38 -8.70 -2.85
N LEU A 50 -7.30 -8.28 -3.49
CA LEU A 50 -6.03 -7.95 -2.83
C LEU A 50 -6.21 -6.83 -1.80
N HIS A 51 -6.82 -5.72 -2.18
CA HIS A 51 -7.04 -4.60 -1.27
C HIS A 51 -8.03 -4.95 -0.13
N ALA A 52 -9.09 -5.70 -0.42
CA ALA A 52 -9.97 -6.20 0.63
C ALA A 52 -9.22 -7.12 1.63
N THR A 53 -8.25 -7.89 1.13
CA THR A 53 -7.41 -8.74 1.99
C THR A 53 -6.40 -7.90 2.78
N ALA A 54 -5.75 -6.90 2.17
CA ALA A 54 -4.85 -5.98 2.85
C ALA A 54 -5.57 -5.25 4.01
N ILE A 55 -6.76 -4.68 3.76
CA ILE A 55 -7.57 -4.02 4.80
C ILE A 55 -7.87 -5.00 5.95
N ARG A 56 -8.40 -6.19 5.64
CA ARG A 56 -8.72 -7.19 6.68
C ARG A 56 -7.49 -7.63 7.47
N THR A 57 -6.35 -7.76 6.79
CA THR A 57 -5.09 -8.16 7.42
C THR A 57 -4.59 -7.07 8.34
N ALA A 58 -4.57 -5.81 7.89
CA ALA A 58 -4.17 -4.67 8.71
C ALA A 58 -5.04 -4.58 9.98
N MET A 59 -6.36 -4.57 9.84
CA MET A 59 -7.27 -4.47 10.97
C MET A 59 -7.15 -5.62 11.99
N ARG A 60 -6.71 -6.80 11.56
CA ARG A 60 -6.53 -7.96 12.44
C ARG A 60 -5.15 -8.04 13.10
N ASN A 61 -4.16 -7.33 12.57
CA ASN A 61 -2.76 -7.45 12.97
C ASN A 61 -2.13 -6.10 13.35
N SER A 62 -2.89 -5.25 14.03
CA SER A 62 -2.43 -3.96 14.54
C SER A 62 -1.94 -2.97 13.46
N GLY A 63 -2.32 -3.17 12.21
CA GLY A 63 -2.15 -2.19 11.16
C GLY A 63 -3.24 -1.13 11.21
N ASN A 64 -2.99 0.01 10.59
CA ASN A 64 -3.91 1.13 10.51
C ASN A 64 -4.48 1.25 9.09
N VAL A 65 -5.74 1.62 8.99
CA VAL A 65 -6.40 1.94 7.73
C VAL A 65 -7.04 3.30 7.87
N ASN A 66 -6.38 4.32 7.34
CA ASN A 66 -6.89 5.70 7.36
C ASN A 66 -7.48 6.05 6.00
N ILE A 67 -8.56 6.81 6.01
CA ILE A 67 -9.24 7.26 4.80
C ILE A 67 -9.49 8.77 4.86
N THR A 68 -9.59 9.40 3.70
CA THR A 68 -10.13 10.76 3.62
C THR A 68 -11.63 10.74 3.81
N GLY A 69 -12.24 11.82 4.27
CA GLY A 69 -13.61 11.89 4.80
C GLY A 69 -14.66 11.07 4.07
N GLU A 70 -14.56 10.97 2.75
CA GLU A 70 -15.50 10.20 1.93
C GLU A 70 -14.95 8.87 1.37
N GLY A 71 -13.76 8.42 1.81
CA GLY A 71 -13.17 7.16 1.36
C GLY A 71 -12.57 7.19 -0.06
N ALA A 72 -12.34 8.39 -0.60
CA ALA A 72 -11.73 8.56 -1.92
C ALA A 72 -10.21 8.43 -1.90
N GLY A 73 -9.57 8.62 -0.74
CA GLY A 73 -8.17 8.33 -0.47
C GLY A 73 -8.04 7.33 0.67
N VAL A 74 -7.07 6.44 0.56
CA VAL A 74 -6.86 5.34 1.51
C VAL A 74 -5.37 5.14 1.75
N CYS A 75 -4.97 5.00 3.02
CA CYS A 75 -3.63 4.58 3.42
C CYS A 75 -3.72 3.37 4.34
N ILE A 76 -3.01 2.30 4.01
CA ILE A 76 -2.81 1.15 4.88
C ILE A 76 -1.36 1.17 5.32
N TRP A 77 -1.12 1.23 6.61
CA TRP A 77 0.23 1.26 7.16
C TRP A 77 0.35 0.48 8.47
N TYR A 78 1.55 0.09 8.78
CA TYR A 78 1.86 -0.73 9.96
C TYR A 78 2.83 -0.01 10.88
N PRO A 79 2.54 0.04 12.19
CA PRO A 79 3.49 0.44 13.21
C PRO A 79 4.70 -0.51 13.26
N GLU A 80 5.75 -0.04 13.90
CA GLU A 80 6.95 -0.83 14.16
C GLU A 80 6.61 -2.22 14.74
N GLY A 81 7.27 -3.26 14.20
CA GLY A 81 7.18 -4.63 14.71
C GLY A 81 5.87 -5.35 14.40
N THR A 82 4.92 -4.73 13.70
CA THR A 82 3.64 -5.37 13.38
C THR A 82 3.60 -5.93 11.96
N PHE A 83 4.59 -5.63 11.12
CA PHE A 83 4.78 -6.20 9.80
C PHE A 83 6.11 -6.98 9.73
N PRO A 84 6.19 -8.13 9.05
CA PRO A 84 5.10 -8.81 8.36
C PRO A 84 4.07 -9.41 9.32
N PRO A 85 2.79 -9.50 8.92
CA PRO A 85 1.78 -10.14 9.77
C PRO A 85 2.11 -11.64 9.97
N PRO A 86 1.59 -12.28 11.03
CA PRO A 86 1.86 -13.68 11.33
C PRO A 86 1.62 -14.59 10.12
N ASN A 87 2.35 -15.70 10.02
CA ASN A 87 2.24 -16.67 8.91
C ASN A 87 0.80 -17.14 8.63
N THR A 88 -0.07 -17.12 9.65
CA THR A 88 -1.51 -17.39 9.48
C THR A 88 -2.23 -16.39 8.57
N ALA A 89 -1.74 -15.16 8.46
CA ALA A 89 -2.29 -14.18 7.53
C ALA A 89 -1.98 -14.56 6.06
N TYR A 90 -0.85 -15.25 5.82
CA TYR A 90 -0.51 -15.75 4.49
C TYR A 90 -1.40 -16.93 4.04
N LEU A 91 -2.06 -17.63 4.98
CA LEU A 91 -3.05 -18.63 4.62
C LEU A 91 -4.26 -17.99 3.90
N SER A 92 -4.53 -16.71 4.15
CA SER A 92 -5.54 -15.97 3.39
C SER A 92 -5.14 -15.77 1.93
N LEU A 93 -3.82 -15.79 1.61
CA LEU A 93 -3.33 -15.77 0.23
C LEU A 93 -3.65 -17.07 -0.52
N LEU A 94 -3.88 -18.20 0.17
CA LEU A 94 -4.41 -19.40 -0.48
C LEU A 94 -5.84 -19.17 -1.01
N GLY A 95 -6.62 -18.32 -0.35
CA GLY A 95 -7.89 -17.82 -0.87
C GLY A 95 -7.73 -17.03 -2.18
N ALA A 96 -6.56 -16.45 -2.43
CA ALA A 96 -6.22 -15.76 -3.68
C ALA A 96 -6.32 -16.66 -4.90
N LEU A 97 -6.00 -17.95 -4.74
CA LEU A 97 -5.97 -18.90 -5.85
C LEU A 97 -7.30 -18.99 -6.61
N GLY A 98 -8.43 -18.73 -5.92
CA GLY A 98 -9.75 -18.66 -6.54
C GLY A 98 -10.09 -17.31 -7.18
N HIS A 99 -9.34 -16.25 -6.87
CA HIS A 99 -9.61 -14.88 -7.32
C HIS A 99 -8.57 -14.35 -8.32
N LEU A 100 -7.37 -14.95 -8.34
CA LEU A 100 -6.31 -14.60 -9.28
C LEU A 100 -6.39 -15.46 -10.55
N PRO A 101 -6.12 -14.89 -11.74
CA PRO A 101 -5.94 -15.71 -12.94
C PRO A 101 -4.81 -16.73 -12.71
N PRO A 102 -5.01 -18.04 -13.01
CA PRO A 102 -3.99 -19.05 -12.73
C PRO A 102 -2.62 -18.75 -13.35
N SER A 103 -2.60 -18.15 -14.55
CA SER A 103 -1.38 -17.72 -15.24
C SER A 103 -0.63 -16.60 -14.54
N SER A 104 -1.26 -15.87 -13.61
CA SER A 104 -0.63 -14.79 -12.85
C SER A 104 0.08 -15.28 -11.58
N ILE A 105 -0.30 -16.45 -11.05
CA ILE A 105 0.18 -16.96 -9.76
C ILE A 105 1.71 -17.01 -9.68
N PRO A 106 2.45 -17.61 -10.65
CA PRO A 106 3.90 -17.70 -10.53
C PRO A 106 4.60 -16.34 -10.49
N ARG A 107 4.12 -15.35 -11.27
CA ARG A 107 4.71 -13.99 -11.28
C ARG A 107 4.31 -13.21 -10.03
N SER A 108 3.09 -13.38 -9.51
CA SER A 108 2.66 -12.75 -8.26
C SER A 108 3.48 -13.28 -7.07
N LEU A 109 3.72 -14.58 -7.00
CA LEU A 109 4.58 -15.17 -5.98
C LEU A 109 6.02 -14.66 -6.08
N ARG A 110 6.59 -14.56 -7.30
CA ARG A 110 7.94 -14.03 -7.48
C ARG A 110 8.05 -12.58 -7.01
N ALA A 111 7.07 -11.73 -7.36
CA ALA A 111 7.04 -10.33 -6.90
C ALA A 111 6.92 -10.26 -5.37
N LEU A 112 6.01 -11.03 -4.79
CA LEU A 112 5.82 -11.09 -3.33
C LEU A 112 7.10 -11.51 -2.61
N PHE A 113 7.73 -12.62 -3.01
CA PHE A 113 8.98 -13.10 -2.39
C PHE A 113 10.13 -12.12 -2.58
N LEU A 114 10.24 -11.47 -3.74
CA LEU A 114 11.25 -10.45 -3.98
C LEU A 114 11.08 -9.29 -2.99
N LEU A 115 9.91 -8.67 -2.93
CA LEU A 115 9.65 -7.53 -2.04
C LEU A 115 9.81 -7.92 -0.56
N GLN A 116 9.30 -9.08 -0.14
CA GLN A 116 9.52 -9.57 1.23
C GLN A 116 10.99 -9.84 1.56
N SER A 117 11.79 -10.32 0.60
CA SER A 117 13.22 -10.55 0.82
C SER A 117 13.99 -9.26 1.03
N LYS A 118 13.49 -8.16 0.46
CA LYS A 118 14.08 -6.82 0.48
C LYS A 118 13.52 -5.91 1.57
N HIS A 119 12.39 -6.30 2.16
CA HIS A 119 11.83 -5.55 3.29
C HIS A 119 12.86 -5.41 4.41
N PRO A 120 13.06 -4.20 5.00
CA PRO A 120 14.08 -3.95 6.00
C PRO A 120 13.95 -4.90 7.20
N LYS A 121 15.07 -5.53 7.58
CA LYS A 121 15.13 -6.46 8.71
C LYS A 121 16.02 -5.89 9.82
N GLY A 122 15.54 -5.95 11.06
CA GLY A 122 16.32 -5.48 12.21
C GLY A 122 16.42 -3.95 12.34
N MET A 123 15.72 -3.21 11.50
CA MET A 123 15.56 -1.75 11.60
C MET A 123 14.11 -1.44 11.97
N PRO A 124 13.86 -0.85 13.14
CA PRO A 124 12.55 -0.38 13.54
C PRO A 124 12.04 0.68 12.52
N HIS A 125 10.85 0.52 11.99
CA HIS A 125 10.26 1.45 11.01
C HIS A 125 8.74 1.31 10.93
N LEU A 126 8.08 2.37 10.44
CA LEU A 126 6.70 2.29 9.98
C LEU A 126 6.69 1.85 8.51
N TYR A 127 5.73 1.02 8.13
CA TYR A 127 5.59 0.53 6.77
C TYR A 127 4.29 1.01 6.12
N VAL A 128 4.38 1.69 4.98
CA VAL A 128 3.22 2.05 4.15
C VAL A 128 3.03 0.96 3.09
N GLU A 129 2.02 0.09 3.31
CA GLU A 129 1.70 -1.01 2.39
C GLU A 129 0.89 -0.53 1.18
N VAL A 130 -0.08 0.36 1.41
CA VAL A 130 -0.96 0.89 0.36
C VAL A 130 -1.18 2.37 0.57
N LEU A 131 -0.99 3.17 -0.47
CA LEU A 131 -1.43 4.55 -0.56
C LEU A 131 -2.11 4.75 -1.91
N GLY A 132 -3.43 4.90 -1.91
CA GLY A 132 -4.23 5.06 -3.13
C GLY A 132 -5.22 6.21 -3.01
N VAL A 133 -5.40 6.95 -4.09
CA VAL A 133 -6.39 8.03 -4.22
C VAL A 133 -7.13 7.85 -5.54
N ASP A 134 -8.45 7.88 -5.49
CA ASP A 134 -9.30 7.84 -6.69
C ASP A 134 -8.81 8.87 -7.72
N PRO A 135 -8.52 8.44 -8.97
CA PRO A 135 -8.02 9.34 -10.01
C PRO A 135 -8.88 10.59 -10.25
N SER A 136 -10.19 10.50 -10.00
CA SER A 136 -11.14 11.61 -10.22
C SER A 136 -10.93 12.78 -9.25
N VAL A 137 -10.30 12.54 -8.09
CA VAL A 137 -10.05 13.54 -7.04
C VAL A 137 -8.56 13.70 -6.70
N GLN A 138 -7.67 13.12 -7.50
CA GLN A 138 -6.23 13.35 -7.35
C GLN A 138 -5.90 14.85 -7.48
N ARG A 139 -4.77 15.24 -6.88
CA ARG A 139 -4.32 16.64 -6.74
C ARG A 139 -5.17 17.50 -5.79
N GLY A 140 -6.21 16.91 -5.15
CA GLY A 140 -7.00 17.54 -4.09
C GLY A 140 -6.38 17.47 -2.69
N GLY A 141 -5.11 17.02 -2.56
CA GLY A 141 -4.43 16.95 -1.26
C GLY A 141 -4.65 15.64 -0.48
N HIS A 142 -5.58 14.78 -0.88
CA HIS A 142 -5.93 13.54 -0.16
C HIS A 142 -4.72 12.65 0.15
N GLY A 143 -3.87 12.37 -0.85
CA GLY A 143 -2.67 11.55 -0.65
C GLY A 143 -1.67 12.24 0.29
N SER A 144 -1.53 13.55 0.18
CA SER A 144 -0.61 14.33 1.04
C SER A 144 -1.05 14.34 2.49
N SER A 145 -2.35 14.46 2.76
CA SER A 145 -2.90 14.36 4.11
C SER A 145 -2.68 12.96 4.70
N LEU A 146 -2.94 11.91 3.92
CA LEU A 146 -2.75 10.52 4.34
C LEU A 146 -1.27 10.22 4.65
N LEU A 147 -0.37 10.54 3.74
CA LEU A 147 1.06 10.28 3.93
C LEU A 147 1.67 11.17 5.01
N GLY A 148 1.22 12.43 5.07
CA GLY A 148 1.62 13.39 6.13
C GLY A 148 1.32 12.84 7.52
N ASN A 149 0.11 12.31 7.74
CA ASN A 149 -0.25 11.69 9.01
C ASN A 149 0.71 10.55 9.41
N VAL A 150 1.08 9.67 8.46
CA VAL A 150 2.06 8.60 8.75
C VAL A 150 3.43 9.19 9.08
N CYS A 151 3.87 10.22 8.35
CA CYS A 151 5.14 10.90 8.62
C CYS A 151 5.15 11.58 10.00
N GLU A 152 4.05 12.21 10.40
CA GLU A 152 3.92 12.83 11.73
C GLU A 152 3.99 11.79 12.86
N GLN A 153 3.34 10.62 12.68
CA GLN A 153 3.44 9.52 13.63
C GLN A 153 4.88 8.99 13.73
N ALA A 154 5.55 8.87 12.60
CA ALA A 154 6.94 8.43 12.53
C ALA A 154 7.89 9.42 13.20
N ASP A 155 7.73 10.72 12.94
CA ASP A 155 8.54 11.78 13.52
C ASP A 155 8.35 11.84 15.06
N SER A 156 7.12 11.72 15.53
CA SER A 156 6.80 11.67 16.97
C SER A 156 7.44 10.46 17.67
N GLY A 157 7.59 9.34 16.94
CA GLY A 157 8.23 8.11 17.45
C GLY A 157 9.73 8.05 17.20
N GLY A 158 10.33 9.00 16.48
CA GLY A 158 11.74 8.94 16.07
C GLY A 158 12.04 7.78 15.12
N LEU A 159 11.05 7.34 14.34
CA LEU A 159 11.14 6.15 13.48
C LEU A 159 11.17 6.52 12.00
N PRO A 160 11.94 5.81 11.16
CA PRO A 160 11.87 5.93 9.73
C PRO A 160 10.56 5.35 9.17
N VAL A 161 10.21 5.76 7.94
CA VAL A 161 9.08 5.21 7.18
C VAL A 161 9.60 4.53 5.93
N TYR A 162 9.15 3.31 5.68
CA TYR A 162 9.48 2.53 4.49
C TYR A 162 8.26 2.32 3.59
N LEU A 163 8.48 2.32 2.28
CA LEU A 163 7.50 1.96 1.27
C LEU A 163 8.15 1.43 -0.01
N GLU A 164 7.35 0.79 -0.87
CA GLU A 164 7.73 0.43 -2.22
C GLU A 164 6.77 1.05 -3.24
N THR A 165 7.28 1.37 -4.43
CA THR A 165 6.46 1.81 -5.56
C THR A 165 6.98 1.23 -6.87
N SER A 166 6.07 0.93 -7.82
CA SER A 166 6.42 0.52 -9.19
C SER A 166 6.17 1.62 -10.22
N LYS A 167 5.71 2.79 -9.76
CA LYS A 167 5.35 3.91 -10.63
C LYS A 167 6.37 5.05 -10.49
N GLU A 168 7.16 5.28 -11.54
CA GLU A 168 8.24 6.25 -11.55
C GLU A 168 7.77 7.68 -11.17
N THR A 169 6.58 8.06 -11.62
CA THR A 169 6.00 9.38 -11.30
C THR A 169 5.78 9.59 -9.80
N ASN A 170 5.70 8.52 -9.02
CA ASN A 170 5.56 8.61 -7.57
C ASN A 170 6.87 9.00 -6.87
N LEU A 171 8.04 8.82 -7.50
CA LEU A 171 9.33 9.17 -6.90
C LEU A 171 9.39 10.66 -6.53
N THR A 172 9.01 11.53 -7.47
CA THR A 172 8.94 12.98 -7.22
C THR A 172 7.88 13.33 -6.16
N TYR A 173 6.79 12.57 -6.08
CA TYR A 173 5.79 12.78 -5.05
C TYR A 173 6.34 12.44 -3.66
N TYR A 174 6.91 11.24 -3.48
CA TYR A 174 7.46 10.80 -2.21
C TYR A 174 8.68 11.60 -1.76
N SER A 175 9.53 12.06 -2.70
CA SER A 175 10.70 12.88 -2.34
C SER A 175 10.34 14.21 -1.65
N ARG A 176 9.15 14.78 -1.92
CA ARG A 176 8.65 15.97 -1.22
C ARG A 176 8.41 15.73 0.28
N PHE A 177 8.18 14.48 0.65
CA PHE A 177 8.04 14.06 2.06
C PHE A 177 9.38 13.64 2.67
N GLY A 178 10.46 13.63 1.90
CA GLY A 178 11.80 13.25 2.36
C GLY A 178 12.13 11.78 2.15
N PHE A 179 11.34 11.06 1.35
CA PHE A 179 11.71 9.69 0.97
C PHE A 179 12.82 9.70 -0.07
N GLU A 180 13.78 8.81 0.10
CA GLU A 180 14.88 8.55 -0.82
C GLU A 180 14.84 7.11 -1.32
N VAL A 181 15.26 6.88 -2.56
CA VAL A 181 15.37 5.52 -3.12
C VAL A 181 16.60 4.86 -2.52
N THR A 182 16.41 3.77 -1.79
CA THR A 182 17.49 2.97 -1.19
C THR A 182 17.94 1.84 -2.11
N GLU A 183 17.02 1.26 -2.87
CA GLU A 183 17.32 0.19 -3.83
C GLU A 183 16.27 0.18 -4.95
N THR A 184 16.66 -0.29 -6.13
CA THR A 184 15.76 -0.58 -7.25
C THR A 184 15.88 -2.04 -7.60
N VAL A 185 14.75 -2.76 -7.59
CA VAL A 185 14.69 -4.19 -7.90
C VAL A 185 13.64 -4.47 -8.95
N SER A 186 13.74 -5.60 -9.66
CA SER A 186 12.73 -6.01 -10.62
C SER A 186 12.58 -7.54 -10.68
N VAL A 187 11.38 -8.02 -10.94
CA VAL A 187 11.18 -9.40 -11.36
C VAL A 187 11.47 -9.53 -12.86
N LYS A 188 11.85 -10.75 -13.28
CA LYS A 188 12.12 -11.01 -14.70
C LYS A 188 10.93 -10.57 -15.58
N ASN A 189 11.20 -9.72 -16.56
CA ASN A 189 10.22 -9.13 -17.49
C ASN A 189 9.13 -8.28 -16.82
N GLY A 190 9.32 -7.88 -15.58
CA GLY A 190 8.42 -6.97 -14.85
C GLY A 190 8.95 -5.54 -14.78
N PRO A 191 8.15 -4.61 -14.25
CA PRO A 191 8.58 -3.25 -14.00
C PRO A 191 9.60 -3.20 -12.87
N PRO A 192 10.36 -2.10 -12.74
CA PRO A 192 11.13 -1.83 -11.54
C PRO A 192 10.20 -1.60 -10.34
N TYR A 193 10.71 -1.94 -9.16
CA TYR A 193 10.19 -1.52 -7.88
C TYR A 193 11.25 -0.68 -7.20
N TRP A 194 10.90 0.53 -6.82
CA TRP A 194 11.76 1.42 -6.03
C TRP A 194 11.41 1.24 -4.56
N LEU A 195 12.41 0.84 -3.80
CA LEU A 195 12.36 0.73 -2.35
C LEU A 195 12.77 2.08 -1.78
N MET A 196 11.92 2.68 -0.97
CA MET A 196 12.14 4.05 -0.51
C MET A 196 12.07 4.11 1.02
N LEU A 197 12.96 4.90 1.59
CA LEU A 197 13.06 5.15 3.02
C LEU A 197 13.02 6.65 3.29
N ARG A 198 12.35 7.03 4.36
CA ARG A 198 12.35 8.37 4.92
C ARG A 198 12.82 8.28 6.38
N GLU A 199 13.88 8.98 6.70
CA GLU A 199 14.32 9.13 8.08
C GLU A 199 13.35 10.00 8.88
N ALA A 200 13.25 9.76 10.20
CA ALA A 200 12.50 10.63 11.09
C ALA A 200 13.06 12.05 11.08
N ARG A 201 12.21 13.02 11.17
CA ARG A 201 12.59 14.42 11.37
C ARG A 201 12.43 14.75 12.84
N GLY A 202 13.51 15.21 13.45
CA GLY A 202 13.50 15.69 14.83
C GLY A 202 12.85 17.06 14.95
#